data_40dfeffc859a70c4d3aa246c84625beb
#
_entry.id   40dfeffc859a70c4d3aa246c84625beb
#
_cell.length_a   1.000
_cell.length_b   1.000
_cell.length_c   1.000
_cell.angle_alpha   90.00
_cell.angle_beta   90.00
_cell.angle_gamma   90.00
#
_symmetry.space_group_name_H-M   'P 1'
#
loop_
_entity.id
_entity.type
_entity.pdbx_description
1 polymer ?
#
loop_
_entity_poly.entity_id
_entity_poly.type
_entity_poly.pdbx_seq_one_letter_code
_entity_poly.pdbx_strand_id
1 'polypeptide(L)'
;FIPLFLTSLFCLASGLRFDLEESREPYCIRDFASPGQLVVVDITTDEANSGKEAELDIFIKDTAGNEYRKKKNIYGEVKVVFTCPDNGIVAFDVCFVHTVPPGSSNNNRRNRNARSTQTTRFVELDIEIGSQARDWNKIQAVEKLKPIEVELRRIEELTDEIVDELQFLKVREERLRDTNESTNKRVKLFSISIIILLLILVYYKV
;
A
#
# COMPACT_ATOMS: atom_id res chain seq x y z
N PHE A 1 -31.45 15.89 19.07
CA PHE A 1 -31.00 14.65 18.38
C PHE A 1 -29.82 14.89 17.40
N ILE A 2 -29.48 16.14 17.06
CA ILE A 2 -28.39 16.49 16.13
C ILE A 2 -26.97 16.42 16.74
N PRO A 3 -26.73 16.67 18.07
CA PRO A 3 -25.36 16.64 18.58
C PRO A 3 -24.76 15.24 18.73
N LEU A 4 -25.56 14.17 18.69
CA LEU A 4 -25.05 12.80 18.87
C LEU A 4 -24.43 12.22 17.60
N PHE A 5 -24.67 12.82 16.44
CA PHE A 5 -24.15 12.35 15.15
C PHE A 5 -22.77 12.95 14.80
N LEU A 6 -22.37 14.00 15.49
CA LEU A 6 -21.11 14.70 15.21
C LEU A 6 -19.88 14.12 15.94
N THR A 7 -20.08 13.23 16.92
CA THR A 7 -19.00 12.61 17.69
C THR A 7 -18.46 11.33 17.10
N SER A 8 -19.06 10.81 16.03
CA SER A 8 -18.70 9.53 15.41
C SER A 8 -17.65 9.64 14.30
N LEU A 9 -17.12 10.83 13.98
CA LEU A 9 -16.24 11.03 12.82
C LEU A 9 -14.77 11.27 13.18
N PHE A 10 -14.35 10.98 14.42
CA PHE A 10 -12.91 10.89 14.74
C PHE A 10 -12.44 9.46 14.46
N CYS A 11 -12.34 9.10 13.19
CA CYS A 11 -11.52 7.97 12.77
C CYS A 11 -10.07 8.44 12.91
N LEU A 12 -9.44 8.12 14.03
CA LEU A 12 -8.01 8.24 14.21
C LEU A 12 -7.37 7.34 13.16
N ALA A 13 -6.76 7.92 12.14
CA ALA A 13 -5.90 7.21 11.21
C ALA A 13 -4.70 6.69 12.02
N SER A 14 -4.80 5.47 12.51
CA SER A 14 -3.70 4.75 13.13
C SER A 14 -3.02 3.95 12.02
N GLY A 15 -1.68 3.90 12.06
CA GLY A 15 -0.90 3.02 11.21
C GLY A 15 -1.40 1.57 11.24
N LEU A 16 -1.07 0.81 10.23
CA LEU A 16 -1.47 -0.60 10.11
C LEU A 16 -0.72 -1.45 11.16
N ARG A 17 -1.47 -2.09 12.07
CA ARG A 17 -0.93 -2.95 13.12
C ARG A 17 -1.28 -4.40 12.85
N PHE A 18 -0.28 -5.28 12.95
CA PHE A 18 -0.47 -6.72 12.76
C PHE A 18 0.58 -7.53 13.51
N ASP A 19 0.23 -8.76 13.81
CA ASP A 19 1.12 -9.73 14.43
C ASP A 19 1.65 -10.69 13.36
N LEU A 20 2.99 -10.81 13.29
CA LEU A 20 3.67 -11.73 12.39
C LEU A 20 3.96 -13.03 13.12
N GLU A 21 3.41 -14.11 12.59
CA GLU A 21 3.77 -15.46 12.98
C GLU A 21 5.10 -15.87 12.35
N GLU A 22 5.78 -16.83 12.99
CA GLU A 22 6.99 -17.42 12.42
C GLU A 22 6.69 -18.05 11.06
N SER A 23 7.26 -17.52 10.00
CA SER A 23 7.12 -18.01 8.63
C SER A 23 8.37 -17.76 7.82
N ARG A 24 8.71 -18.71 6.95
CA ARG A 24 9.74 -18.52 5.92
C ARG A 24 9.23 -17.77 4.70
N GLU A 25 7.91 -17.74 4.53
CA GLU A 25 7.28 -17.00 3.45
C GLU A 25 7.17 -15.52 3.84
N PRO A 26 7.56 -14.60 2.96
CA PRO A 26 7.46 -13.18 3.23
C PRO A 26 5.99 -12.74 3.30
N TYR A 27 5.65 -11.98 4.34
CA TYR A 27 4.38 -11.27 4.42
C TYR A 27 4.58 -9.88 3.79
N CYS A 28 3.90 -9.62 2.69
CA CYS A 28 4.08 -8.39 1.92
C CYS A 28 2.81 -7.55 1.89
N ILE A 29 2.98 -6.26 2.14
CA ILE A 29 1.95 -5.24 2.00
C ILE A 29 2.30 -4.40 0.77
N ARG A 30 1.35 -4.27 -0.14
CA ARG A 30 1.52 -3.54 -1.40
C ARG A 30 0.88 -2.16 -1.32
N ASP A 31 1.63 -1.17 -1.79
CA ASP A 31 1.13 0.18 -1.98
C ASP A 31 1.61 0.75 -3.32
N PHE A 32 1.11 1.93 -3.71
CA PHE A 32 1.33 2.54 -5.00
C PHE A 32 1.78 3.97 -4.83
N ALA A 33 2.79 4.37 -5.58
CA ALA A 33 3.24 5.75 -5.64
C ALA A 33 3.36 6.23 -7.08
N SER A 34 3.12 7.52 -7.29
CA SER A 34 3.30 8.19 -8.58
C SER A 34 4.80 8.42 -8.89
N PRO A 35 5.16 8.61 -10.16
CA PRO A 35 6.53 8.87 -10.56
C PRO A 35 7.14 10.05 -9.80
N GLY A 36 8.38 9.89 -9.33
CA GLY A 36 9.11 10.94 -8.63
C GLY A 36 8.66 11.24 -7.21
N GLN A 37 7.61 10.59 -6.71
CA GLN A 37 7.14 10.80 -5.33
C GLN A 37 8.12 10.24 -4.30
N LEU A 38 8.27 10.98 -3.21
CA LEU A 38 8.98 10.54 -2.02
C LEU A 38 8.09 9.60 -1.22
N VAL A 39 8.64 8.46 -0.80
CA VAL A 39 7.97 7.50 0.07
C VAL A 39 8.77 7.36 1.34
N VAL A 40 8.07 7.47 2.46
CA VAL A 40 8.61 7.26 3.80
C VAL A 40 7.84 6.10 4.42
N VAL A 41 8.58 5.08 4.83
CA VAL A 41 8.04 3.89 5.49
C VAL A 41 8.57 3.86 6.91
N ASP A 42 7.69 4.10 7.87
CA ASP A 42 7.97 4.05 9.28
C ASP A 42 7.47 2.71 9.85
N ILE A 43 8.37 1.99 10.52
CA ILE A 43 8.12 0.66 11.04
C ILE A 43 8.46 0.65 12.51
N THR A 44 7.48 0.34 13.34
CA THR A 44 7.68 0.15 14.77
C THR A 44 7.45 -1.31 15.12
N THR A 45 8.40 -1.92 15.79
CA THR A 45 8.34 -3.31 16.23
C THR A 45 8.77 -3.43 17.67
N ASP A 46 8.49 -4.57 18.29
CA ASP A 46 8.90 -4.86 19.65
C ASP A 46 10.40 -4.59 19.87
N GLU A 47 10.75 -4.05 21.02
CA GLU A 47 12.14 -3.92 21.44
C GLU A 47 12.80 -5.30 21.57
N ALA A 48 14.11 -5.34 21.33
CA ALA A 48 14.91 -6.56 21.47
C ALA A 48 14.80 -7.09 22.91
N ASN A 49 13.85 -7.96 23.18
CA ASN A 49 13.84 -8.71 24.42
C ASN A 49 15.02 -9.70 24.39
N SER A 50 15.98 -9.45 25.22
CA SER A 50 17.15 -10.30 25.48
C SER A 50 16.69 -11.73 25.81
N GLY A 51 16.58 -12.60 24.79
CA GLY A 51 16.20 -13.99 24.95
C GLY A 51 15.30 -14.57 23.86
N LYS A 52 14.73 -13.77 22.99
CA LYS A 52 14.00 -14.27 21.81
C LYS A 52 14.89 -14.16 20.59
N GLU A 53 15.41 -15.30 20.17
CA GLU A 53 16.32 -15.49 19.04
C GLU A 53 15.61 -15.37 17.67
N ALA A 54 14.43 -14.76 17.61
CA ALA A 54 13.68 -14.62 16.37
C ALA A 54 14.09 -13.35 15.64
N GLU A 55 14.58 -13.49 14.41
CA GLU A 55 15.00 -12.39 13.55
C GLU A 55 13.83 -11.91 12.69
N LEU A 56 13.65 -10.59 12.62
CA LEU A 56 12.70 -9.94 11.73
C LEU A 56 13.47 -9.19 10.65
N ASP A 57 13.36 -9.67 9.43
CA ASP A 57 13.95 -9.04 8.26
C ASP A 57 12.89 -8.25 7.49
N ILE A 58 13.31 -7.11 6.96
CA ILE A 58 12.50 -6.30 6.05
C ILE A 58 13.22 -6.10 4.72
N PHE A 59 12.46 -6.13 3.64
CA PHE A 59 12.91 -5.67 2.34
C PHE A 59 11.77 -4.98 1.58
N ILE A 60 12.13 -3.93 0.85
CA ILE A 60 11.20 -3.14 0.03
C ILE A 60 11.63 -3.27 -1.42
N LYS A 61 10.72 -3.72 -2.27
CA LYS A 61 10.95 -3.92 -3.70
C LYS A 61 9.77 -3.41 -4.53
N ASP A 62 10.03 -3.05 -5.77
CA ASP A 62 8.97 -2.75 -6.74
C ASP A 62 8.56 -3.99 -7.54
N THR A 63 7.52 -3.83 -8.35
CA THR A 63 7.04 -4.89 -9.26
C THR A 63 7.99 -5.15 -10.42
N ALA A 64 8.94 -4.26 -10.71
CA ALA A 64 10.01 -4.45 -11.69
C ALA A 64 11.20 -5.26 -11.13
N GLY A 65 11.22 -5.52 -9.82
CA GLY A 65 12.25 -6.28 -9.13
C GLY A 65 13.39 -5.43 -8.57
N ASN A 66 13.30 -4.10 -8.62
CA ASN A 66 14.29 -3.24 -7.97
C ASN A 66 14.10 -3.29 -6.45
N GLU A 67 15.19 -3.50 -5.73
CA GLU A 67 15.22 -3.50 -4.27
C GLU A 67 15.65 -2.11 -3.76
N TYR A 68 14.75 -1.40 -3.09
CA TYR A 68 15.04 -0.07 -2.53
C TYR A 68 15.77 -0.16 -1.20
N ARG A 69 15.37 -1.14 -0.37
CA ARG A 69 15.99 -1.32 0.95
C ARG A 69 15.84 -2.76 1.42
N LYS A 70 16.91 -3.24 2.09
CA LYS A 70 16.89 -4.48 2.85
C LYS A 70 17.59 -4.25 4.17
N LYS A 71 16.92 -4.59 5.26
CA LYS A 71 17.49 -4.60 6.61
C LYS A 71 17.18 -5.94 7.26
N LYS A 72 18.18 -6.48 7.93
CA LYS A 72 18.05 -7.71 8.70
C LYS A 72 17.95 -7.40 10.16
N ASN A 73 17.22 -8.24 10.87
CA ASN A 73 17.12 -8.25 12.32
C ASN A 73 16.74 -6.87 12.89
N ILE A 74 15.58 -6.35 12.46
CA ILE A 74 15.10 -5.04 12.89
C ILE A 74 14.43 -5.10 14.26
N TYR A 75 14.68 -4.06 15.06
CA TYR A 75 14.11 -3.83 16.40
C TYR A 75 13.75 -2.37 16.57
N GLY A 76 12.72 -2.11 17.38
CA GLY A 76 12.28 -0.75 17.70
C GLY A 76 11.76 -0.01 16.47
N GLU A 77 12.15 1.23 16.32
CA GLU A 77 11.71 2.10 15.22
C GLU A 77 12.71 2.10 14.07
N VAL A 78 12.22 1.85 12.87
CA VAL A 78 13.01 1.84 11.64
C VAL A 78 12.32 2.69 10.58
N LYS A 79 13.00 3.74 10.15
CA LYS A 79 12.57 4.62 9.06
C LYS A 79 13.33 4.32 7.78
N VAL A 80 12.58 4.14 6.69
CA VAL A 80 13.12 3.93 5.34
C VAL A 80 12.55 5.00 4.42
N VAL A 81 13.44 5.67 3.69
CA VAL A 81 13.07 6.74 2.75
C VAL A 81 13.62 6.40 1.38
N PHE A 82 12.78 6.49 0.35
CA PHE A 82 13.17 6.31 -1.04
C PHE A 82 12.30 7.14 -1.96
N THR A 83 12.74 7.34 -3.20
CA THR A 83 11.97 8.05 -4.24
C THR A 83 11.62 7.06 -5.33
N CYS A 84 10.37 7.08 -5.78
CA CYS A 84 9.91 6.24 -6.88
C CYS A 84 10.53 6.70 -8.21
N PRO A 85 10.90 5.77 -9.10
CA PRO A 85 11.44 6.12 -10.42
C PRO A 85 10.38 6.78 -11.31
N ASP A 86 10.83 7.61 -12.26
CA ASP A 86 9.95 8.40 -13.14
C ASP A 86 9.24 7.59 -14.24
N ASN A 87 9.35 6.27 -14.24
CA ASN A 87 8.86 5.39 -15.30
C ASN A 87 7.37 4.99 -15.19
N GLY A 88 6.54 5.78 -14.54
CA GLY A 88 5.10 5.51 -14.36
C GLY A 88 4.75 5.13 -12.93
N ILE A 89 3.46 4.84 -12.67
CA ILE A 89 3.01 4.43 -11.34
C ILE A 89 3.72 3.14 -10.95
N VAL A 90 4.40 3.17 -9.83
CA VAL A 90 5.15 2.05 -9.29
C VAL A 90 4.37 1.45 -8.13
N ALA A 91 4.02 0.16 -8.27
CA ALA A 91 3.61 -0.61 -7.11
C ALA A 91 4.86 -1.11 -6.39
N PHE A 92 4.94 -0.88 -5.11
CA PHE A 92 6.01 -1.38 -4.26
C PHE A 92 5.46 -2.28 -3.15
N ASP A 93 6.25 -3.27 -2.79
CA ASP A 93 5.93 -4.24 -1.75
C ASP A 93 6.85 -4.02 -0.56
N VAL A 94 6.28 -3.79 0.62
CA VAL A 94 6.98 -3.81 1.90
C VAL A 94 6.82 -5.20 2.48
N CYS A 95 7.89 -5.97 2.50
CA CYS A 95 7.89 -7.38 2.85
C CYS A 95 8.62 -7.64 4.16
N PHE A 96 8.02 -8.45 5.02
CA PHE A 96 8.54 -8.87 6.31
C PHE A 96 8.75 -10.38 6.31
N VAL A 97 9.88 -10.83 6.86
CA VAL A 97 10.20 -12.24 7.07
C VAL A 97 10.56 -12.44 8.54
N HIS A 98 9.78 -13.25 9.24
CA HIS A 98 10.01 -13.56 10.64
C HIS A 98 10.54 -14.99 10.75
N THR A 99 11.84 -15.12 11.04
CA THR A 99 12.50 -16.42 11.12
C THR A 99 13.17 -16.63 12.47
N VAL A 100 13.13 -17.87 12.94
CA VAL A 100 13.93 -18.30 14.09
C VAL A 100 15.18 -19.01 13.57
N PRO A 101 16.39 -18.54 13.91
CA PRO A 101 17.64 -19.18 13.45
C PRO A 101 17.71 -20.64 13.86
N PRO A 102 18.23 -21.52 12.98
CA PRO A 102 18.41 -22.94 13.31
C PRO A 102 19.47 -23.08 14.39
N GLY A 103 19.05 -23.34 15.61
CA GLY A 103 19.94 -23.48 16.78
C GLY A 103 19.32 -22.96 18.08
N SER A 104 18.37 -22.06 17.98
CA SER A 104 17.61 -21.47 19.09
C SER A 104 16.53 -22.39 19.67
N SER A 105 16.29 -23.56 19.07
CA SER A 105 15.35 -24.52 19.61
C SER A 105 15.85 -25.06 20.95
N ASN A 106 15.36 -24.39 22.00
CA ASN A 106 15.59 -24.74 23.39
C ASN A 106 15.43 -26.25 23.58
N ASN A 107 16.49 -26.94 24.04
CA ASN A 107 16.61 -28.38 24.28
C ASN A 107 15.60 -28.97 25.30
N ASN A 108 14.48 -28.31 25.53
CA ASN A 108 13.38 -28.79 26.38
C ASN A 108 12.32 -29.62 25.64
N ARG A 109 12.75 -30.45 24.67
CA ARG A 109 11.88 -31.48 24.02
C ARG A 109 11.35 -32.56 24.97
N ARG A 110 11.53 -32.48 26.28
CA ARG A 110 11.06 -33.47 27.23
C ARG A 110 9.64 -33.27 27.73
N ASN A 111 8.96 -32.17 27.41
CA ASN A 111 7.57 -32.01 27.84
C ASN A 111 6.65 -31.88 26.61
N ARG A 112 6.10 -33.01 26.16
CA ARG A 112 5.16 -33.16 25.04
C ARG A 112 3.84 -32.43 25.20
N ASN A 113 3.61 -31.72 26.31
CA ASN A 113 2.41 -30.97 26.62
C ASN A 113 2.60 -29.46 26.65
N ALA A 114 3.79 -28.92 26.27
CA ALA A 114 3.93 -27.50 26.06
C ALA A 114 3.29 -27.19 24.69
N ARG A 115 2.15 -26.51 24.69
CA ARG A 115 1.62 -25.76 23.54
C ARG A 115 2.82 -25.04 22.92
N SER A 116 3.09 -25.31 21.63
CA SER A 116 4.10 -24.56 20.88
C SER A 116 3.78 -23.07 21.07
N THR A 117 4.58 -22.37 21.86
CA THR A 117 4.44 -20.93 22.00
C THR A 117 4.90 -20.37 20.67
N GLN A 118 3.96 -20.21 19.77
CA GLN A 118 4.17 -19.59 18.47
C GLN A 118 4.70 -18.19 18.76
N THR A 119 5.92 -17.92 18.35
CA THR A 119 6.56 -16.63 18.62
C THR A 119 5.98 -15.66 17.62
N THR A 120 5.04 -14.83 18.05
CA THR A 120 4.50 -13.73 17.26
C THR A 120 5.31 -12.48 17.53
N ARG A 121 5.54 -11.67 16.49
CA ARG A 121 6.12 -10.33 16.60
C ARG A 121 5.13 -9.29 16.14
N PHE A 122 4.98 -8.29 16.97
CA PHE A 122 4.17 -7.12 16.68
C PHE A 122 4.90 -6.21 15.67
N VAL A 123 4.17 -5.75 14.66
CA VAL A 123 4.63 -4.77 13.68
C VAL A 123 3.55 -3.72 13.49
N GLU A 124 3.95 -2.47 13.62
CA GLU A 124 3.17 -1.30 13.22
C GLU A 124 3.85 -0.68 12.01
N LEU A 125 3.11 -0.53 10.93
CA LEU A 125 3.56 0.00 9.66
C LEU A 125 2.79 1.28 9.35
N ASP A 126 3.53 2.35 9.08
CA ASP A 126 2.99 3.59 8.56
C ASP A 126 3.72 3.95 7.26
N ILE A 127 2.96 4.31 6.22
CA ILE A 127 3.49 4.63 4.89
C ILE A 127 2.99 6.02 4.52
N GLU A 128 3.92 6.96 4.41
CA GLU A 128 3.64 8.32 3.97
C GLU A 128 4.18 8.51 2.55
N ILE A 129 3.38 9.08 1.65
CA ILE A 129 3.71 9.23 0.23
C ILE A 129 3.54 10.70 -0.19
N GLY A 130 4.44 11.18 -1.05
CA GLY A 130 4.37 12.51 -1.65
C GLY A 130 4.54 13.64 -0.65
N SER A 131 3.58 14.56 -0.63
CA SER A 131 3.60 15.74 0.24
C SER A 131 3.53 15.42 1.73
N GLN A 132 2.95 14.28 2.12
CA GLN A 132 2.88 13.82 3.51
C GLN A 132 4.24 13.34 4.01
N ALA A 133 5.01 12.69 3.14
CA ALA A 133 6.35 12.16 3.42
C ALA A 133 7.42 13.25 3.62
N ARG A 134 7.10 14.51 3.33
CA ARG A 134 8.04 15.62 3.34
C ARG A 134 8.13 16.28 4.73
N ASP A 135 9.36 16.47 5.22
CA ASP A 135 9.62 17.15 6.49
C ASP A 135 9.49 18.67 6.36
N TRP A 136 8.30 19.19 6.55
CA TRP A 136 7.96 20.61 6.47
C TRP A 136 8.68 21.48 7.49
N ASN A 137 8.97 20.97 8.67
CA ASN A 137 9.71 21.67 9.72
C ASN A 137 11.15 21.94 9.28
N LYS A 138 11.76 20.97 8.62
CA LYS A 138 13.11 21.12 8.08
C LYS A 138 13.16 22.13 6.93
N ILE A 139 12.18 22.11 6.04
CA ILE A 139 12.04 23.09 4.95
C ILE A 139 11.89 24.49 5.52
N GLN A 140 11.02 24.66 6.52
CA GLN A 140 10.84 25.95 7.20
C GLN A 140 12.15 26.49 7.78
N ALA A 141 12.92 25.65 8.44
CA ALA A 141 14.19 26.04 9.06
C ALA A 141 15.26 26.42 8.03
N VAL A 142 15.35 25.69 6.94
CA VAL A 142 16.34 25.93 5.88
C VAL A 142 16.01 27.19 5.06
N GLU A 143 14.77 27.32 4.63
CA GLU A 143 14.32 28.44 3.77
C GLU A 143 13.90 29.69 4.58
N LYS A 144 13.91 29.62 5.92
CA LYS A 144 13.48 30.71 6.82
C LYS A 144 12.09 31.25 6.52
N LEU A 145 11.17 30.36 6.12
CA LEU A 145 9.80 30.70 5.78
C LEU A 145 8.98 31.02 7.05
N LYS A 146 8.00 31.89 6.88
CA LYS A 146 7.00 32.11 7.93
C LYS A 146 6.07 30.89 8.01
N PRO A 147 5.49 30.59 9.20
CA PRO A 147 4.60 29.44 9.34
C PRO A 147 3.46 29.40 8.31
N ILE A 148 2.88 30.56 8.00
CA ILE A 148 1.81 30.64 6.99
C ILE A 148 2.30 30.32 5.57
N GLU A 149 3.53 30.68 5.24
CA GLU A 149 4.12 30.40 3.92
C GLU A 149 4.38 28.91 3.75
N VAL A 150 4.75 28.21 4.82
CA VAL A 150 4.91 26.74 4.83
C VAL A 150 3.58 26.04 4.58
N GLU A 151 2.51 26.45 5.26
CA GLU A 151 1.18 25.90 5.06
C GLU A 151 0.64 26.15 3.66
N LEU A 152 0.88 27.34 3.10
CA LEU A 152 0.49 27.64 1.72
C LEU A 152 1.22 26.74 0.73
N ARG A 153 2.52 26.54 0.90
CA ARG A 153 3.32 25.69 0.03
C ARG A 153 2.90 24.22 0.13
N ARG A 154 2.56 23.77 1.34
CA ARG A 154 2.00 22.44 1.55
C ARG A 154 0.68 22.23 0.82
N ILE A 155 -0.21 23.23 0.85
CA ILE A 155 -1.48 23.21 0.13
C ILE A 155 -1.24 23.22 -1.38
N GLU A 156 -0.28 23.99 -1.87
CA GLU A 156 0.11 24.03 -3.27
C GLU A 156 0.55 22.64 -3.76
N GLU A 157 1.48 21.98 -3.05
CA GLU A 157 1.93 20.63 -3.40
C GLU A 157 0.81 19.61 -3.36
N LEU A 158 -0.08 19.65 -2.33
CA LEU A 158 -1.24 18.79 -2.26
C LEU A 158 -2.19 19.01 -3.44
N THR A 159 -2.35 20.26 -3.89
CA THR A 159 -3.21 20.58 -5.03
C THR A 159 -2.63 20.04 -6.32
N ASP A 160 -1.32 20.16 -6.53
CA ASP A 160 -0.64 19.61 -7.70
C ASP A 160 -0.74 18.08 -7.73
N GLU A 161 -0.57 17.42 -6.59
CA GLU A 161 -0.74 15.96 -6.46
C GLU A 161 -2.16 15.52 -6.85
N ILE A 162 -3.20 16.24 -6.36
CA ILE A 162 -4.59 15.97 -6.73
C ILE A 162 -4.83 16.17 -8.24
N VAL A 163 -4.24 17.20 -8.83
CA VAL A 163 -4.37 17.47 -10.28
C VAL A 163 -3.77 16.33 -11.09
N ASP A 164 -2.61 15.82 -10.71
CA ASP A 164 -1.94 14.70 -11.37
C ASP A 164 -2.77 13.42 -11.26
N GLU A 165 -3.33 13.13 -10.09
CA GLU A 165 -4.23 11.99 -9.89
C GLU A 165 -5.50 12.09 -10.74
N LEU A 166 -6.09 13.29 -10.81
CA LEU A 166 -7.28 13.54 -11.65
C LEU A 166 -6.97 13.36 -13.15
N GLN A 167 -5.80 13.77 -13.61
CA GLN A 167 -5.37 13.53 -15.00
C GLN A 167 -5.24 12.03 -15.29
N PHE A 168 -4.65 11.29 -14.35
CA PHE A 168 -4.55 9.83 -14.47
C PHE A 168 -5.92 9.15 -14.50
N LEU A 169 -6.84 9.55 -13.63
CA LEU A 169 -8.22 9.04 -13.62
C LEU A 169 -8.94 9.34 -14.92
N LYS A 170 -8.75 10.54 -15.49
CA LYS A 170 -9.31 10.93 -16.78
C LYS A 170 -8.84 10.03 -17.93
N VAL A 171 -7.54 9.76 -18.02
CA VAL A 171 -6.99 8.84 -19.04
C VAL A 171 -7.54 7.42 -18.87
N ARG A 172 -7.69 6.98 -17.63
CA ARG A 172 -8.29 5.67 -17.31
C ARG A 172 -9.78 5.63 -17.70
N GLU A 173 -10.52 6.69 -17.42
CA GLU A 173 -11.94 6.81 -17.80
C GLU A 173 -12.10 6.76 -19.31
N GLU A 174 -11.30 7.51 -20.08
CA GLU A 174 -11.32 7.48 -21.56
C GLU A 174 -11.11 6.06 -22.09
N ARG A 175 -10.14 5.33 -21.57
CA ARG A 175 -9.89 3.93 -21.96
C ARG A 175 -11.07 3.01 -21.64
N LEU A 176 -11.68 3.16 -20.47
CA LEU A 176 -12.86 2.40 -20.08
C LEU A 176 -14.07 2.75 -20.94
N ARG A 177 -14.24 4.01 -21.31
CA ARG A 177 -15.28 4.49 -22.20
C ARG A 177 -15.16 3.89 -23.58
N ASP A 178 -13.95 3.87 -24.16
CA ASP A 178 -13.68 3.26 -25.48
C ASP A 178 -14.02 1.77 -25.49
N THR A 179 -13.65 1.06 -24.43
CA THR A 179 -13.97 -0.36 -24.26
C THR A 179 -15.46 -0.58 -24.15
N ASN A 180 -16.17 0.24 -23.38
CA ASN A 180 -17.62 0.16 -23.19
C ASN A 180 -18.35 0.48 -24.51
N GLU A 181 -17.92 1.51 -25.24
CA GLU A 181 -18.49 1.87 -26.53
C GLU A 181 -18.30 0.75 -27.57
N SER A 182 -17.12 0.14 -27.63
CA SER A 182 -16.85 -1.01 -28.50
C SER A 182 -17.74 -2.20 -28.16
N THR A 183 -17.92 -2.49 -26.87
CA THR A 183 -18.80 -3.57 -26.40
C THR A 183 -20.25 -3.28 -26.73
N ASN A 184 -20.72 -2.06 -26.51
CA ASN A 184 -22.10 -1.64 -26.84
C ASN A 184 -22.40 -1.75 -28.35
N LYS A 185 -21.43 -1.37 -29.20
CA LYS A 185 -21.56 -1.55 -30.67
C LYS A 185 -21.73 -3.03 -31.04
N ARG A 186 -20.94 -3.92 -30.45
CA ARG A 186 -21.05 -5.38 -30.70
C ARG A 186 -22.39 -5.92 -30.22
N VAL A 187 -22.82 -5.58 -29.00
CA VAL A 187 -24.13 -6.01 -28.45
C VAL A 187 -25.28 -5.56 -29.34
N LYS A 188 -25.29 -4.30 -29.81
CA LYS A 188 -26.30 -3.79 -30.73
C LYS A 188 -26.34 -4.56 -32.04
N LEU A 189 -25.17 -4.85 -32.64
CA LEU A 189 -25.07 -5.58 -33.89
C LEU A 189 -25.60 -7.01 -33.74
N PHE A 190 -25.24 -7.71 -32.67
CA PHE A 190 -25.78 -9.04 -32.39
C PHE A 190 -27.29 -9.02 -32.15
N SER A 191 -27.81 -8.04 -31.41
CA SER A 191 -29.24 -7.91 -31.16
C SER A 191 -30.04 -7.70 -32.42
N ILE A 192 -29.57 -6.83 -33.33
CA ILE A 192 -30.20 -6.61 -34.64
C ILE A 192 -30.13 -7.88 -35.50
N SER A 193 -29.01 -8.57 -35.49
CA SER A 193 -28.84 -9.83 -36.22
C SER A 193 -29.85 -10.90 -35.78
N ILE A 194 -30.05 -11.05 -34.49
CA ILE A 194 -31.02 -12.00 -33.92
C ILE A 194 -32.45 -11.63 -34.33
N ILE A 195 -32.83 -10.34 -34.28
CA ILE A 195 -34.13 -9.89 -34.69
C ILE A 195 -34.40 -10.20 -36.17
N ILE A 196 -33.43 -9.92 -37.04
CA ILE A 196 -33.54 -10.24 -38.49
C ILE A 196 -33.73 -11.74 -38.68
N LEU A 197 -32.95 -12.57 -38.01
CA LEU A 197 -33.03 -14.02 -38.09
C LEU A 197 -34.43 -14.55 -37.68
N LEU A 198 -34.98 -13.99 -36.58
CA LEU A 198 -36.32 -14.34 -36.14
C LEU A 198 -37.41 -13.93 -37.18
N LEU A 199 -37.28 -12.76 -37.79
CA LEU A 199 -38.22 -12.33 -38.84
C LEU A 199 -38.17 -13.24 -40.06
N ILE A 200 -36.96 -13.69 -40.50
CA ILE A 200 -36.80 -14.64 -41.57
C ILE A 200 -37.44 -15.99 -41.24
N LEU A 201 -37.27 -16.49 -40.02
CA LEU A 201 -37.86 -17.75 -39.58
C LEU A 201 -39.40 -17.68 -39.57
N VAL A 202 -39.96 -16.56 -39.12
CA VAL A 202 -41.42 -16.33 -39.14
C VAL A 202 -41.92 -16.30 -40.57
N TYR A 203 -41.23 -15.61 -41.50
CA TYR A 203 -41.60 -15.52 -42.89
C TYR A 203 -41.57 -16.90 -43.60
N TYR A 204 -40.61 -17.76 -43.26
CA TYR A 204 -40.55 -19.11 -43.81
C TYR A 204 -41.60 -20.07 -43.25
N LYS A 205 -42.18 -19.75 -42.09
CA LYS A 205 -43.15 -20.63 -41.43
C LYS A 205 -44.59 -20.29 -41.76
N VAL A 206 -44.87 -19.10 -42.34
CA VAL A 206 -46.15 -18.66 -42.88
C VAL A 206 -46.26 -19.01 -44.38
#